data_c437b56d7b573d5e01a3693a744cd47d
#
_entry.id   c437b56d7b573d5e01a3693a744cd47d
#
_cell.length_a   1.000
_cell.length_b   1.000
_cell.length_c   1.000
_cell.angle_alpha   90.00
_cell.angle_beta   90.00
_cell.angle_gamma   90.00
#
_symmetry.space_group_name_H-M   'P 1'
#
loop_
_entity.id
_entity.type
_entity.pdbx_description
1 polymer ?
#
loop_
_entity_poly.entity_id
_entity_poly.type
_entity_poly.pdbx_seq_one_letter_code
_entity_poly.pdbx_strand_id
1 'polypeptide(L)'
;MEINSPMNEKVKNWAKLQQKKYRDQTGKFLVEGEHLIGEALKAGAVEQLLIEAGRTNPFEREKEAIVCGESVMRKLSANVSGAWLIAVCTQKTTAPAGLRTVVLEGVQDPGNVGTIIRTAVAFGFDHVLLSPDCADVYNEKCVRSTQGALFHIAISRTELIPALNELKELGVTVIGTALQGAQPLSELPVSENIAVVLGNEGQGIRPATLDICDQRALIEMSSFESLNVAVAAGICLYRYRRCG
;
A
#
# COMPACT_ATOMS: atom_id res chain seq x y z
N MET A 1 21.16 24.30 -0.68
CA MET A 1 22.22 23.46 -0.07
C MET A 1 22.59 22.37 -1.08
N GLU A 2 23.89 22.11 -1.26
CA GLU A 2 24.38 21.08 -2.21
C GLU A 2 25.13 19.97 -1.47
N ILE A 3 24.93 18.70 -1.87
CA ILE A 3 25.56 17.51 -1.27
C ILE A 3 26.12 16.63 -2.39
N ASN A 4 27.45 16.53 -2.49
CA ASN A 4 28.14 15.78 -3.54
C ASN A 4 28.77 14.46 -3.04
N SER A 5 28.91 14.28 -1.74
CA SER A 5 29.56 13.10 -1.17
C SER A 5 28.55 12.05 -0.71
N PRO A 6 28.61 10.82 -1.24
CA PRO A 6 27.84 9.68 -0.72
C PRO A 6 28.17 9.30 0.73
N MET A 7 29.28 9.85 1.27
CA MET A 7 29.72 9.63 2.67
C MET A 7 29.14 10.67 3.63
N ASN A 8 28.40 11.67 3.16
CA ASN A 8 27.70 12.63 4.00
C ASN A 8 26.74 11.92 4.95
N GLU A 9 26.67 12.33 6.21
CA GLU A 9 25.87 11.68 7.24
C GLU A 9 24.36 11.68 6.93
N LYS A 10 23.84 12.76 6.32
CA LYS A 10 22.44 12.77 5.87
C LYS A 10 22.19 11.70 4.80
N VAL A 11 23.09 11.59 3.81
CA VAL A 11 22.98 10.60 2.73
C VAL A 11 23.05 9.18 3.28
N LYS A 12 23.96 8.91 4.22
CA LYS A 12 24.01 7.59 4.89
C LYS A 12 22.70 7.27 5.60
N ASN A 13 22.09 8.23 6.28
CA ASN A 13 20.84 8.03 6.99
C ASN A 13 19.66 7.84 6.02
N TRP A 14 19.60 8.59 4.92
CA TRP A 14 18.58 8.37 3.89
C TRP A 14 18.74 7.01 3.21
N ALA A 15 19.96 6.59 2.90
CA ALA A 15 20.22 5.28 2.28
C ALA A 15 19.79 4.09 3.19
N LYS A 16 19.83 4.24 4.51
CA LYS A 16 19.31 3.22 5.43
C LYS A 16 17.80 2.97 5.25
N LEU A 17 17.03 3.97 4.75
CA LEU A 17 15.60 3.83 4.51
C LEU A 17 15.24 2.80 3.43
N GLN A 18 16.20 2.32 2.65
CA GLN A 18 16.02 1.16 1.77
C GLN A 18 15.75 -0.13 2.57
N GLN A 19 16.09 -0.18 3.86
CA GLN A 19 15.87 -1.32 4.73
C GLN A 19 14.65 -1.08 5.66
N LYS A 20 13.77 -2.08 5.77
CA LYS A 20 12.56 -2.04 6.60
C LYS A 20 12.84 -1.59 8.03
N LYS A 21 13.88 -2.18 8.67
CA LYS A 21 14.27 -1.86 10.04
C LYS A 21 14.39 -0.35 10.30
N TYR A 22 15.02 0.38 9.39
CA TYR A 22 15.23 1.82 9.58
C TYR A 22 13.99 2.63 9.23
N ARG A 23 13.14 2.14 8.30
CA ARG A 23 11.83 2.75 8.05
C ARG A 23 10.94 2.67 9.28
N ASP A 24 10.89 1.49 9.93
CA ASP A 24 10.12 1.27 11.16
C ASP A 24 10.64 2.13 12.32
N GLN A 25 11.97 2.29 12.45
CA GLN A 25 12.59 3.10 13.50
C GLN A 25 12.38 4.60 13.35
N THR A 26 12.36 5.09 12.11
CA THR A 26 12.32 6.52 11.82
C THR A 26 10.95 7.03 11.41
N GLY A 27 10.04 6.14 11.04
CA GLY A 27 8.76 6.50 10.43
C GLY A 27 8.91 7.17 9.06
N LYS A 28 10.03 6.91 8.34
CA LYS A 28 10.34 7.55 7.06
C LYS A 28 10.61 6.51 5.97
N PHE A 29 10.42 6.92 4.71
CA PHE A 29 10.72 6.11 3.53
C PHE A 29 11.08 6.96 2.33
N LEU A 30 11.61 6.34 1.27
CA LEU A 30 11.99 7.02 0.04
C LEU A 30 10.91 6.86 -1.02
N VAL A 31 10.70 7.94 -1.77
CA VAL A 31 9.79 7.99 -2.93
C VAL A 31 10.57 8.54 -4.12
N GLU A 32 10.47 7.86 -5.25
CA GLU A 32 11.18 8.23 -6.49
C GLU A 32 10.20 8.62 -7.59
N GLY A 33 10.56 9.62 -8.35
CA GLY A 33 9.84 10.06 -9.55
C GLY A 33 8.78 11.12 -9.31
N GLU A 34 8.61 11.95 -10.32
CA GLU A 34 7.82 13.18 -10.26
C GLU A 34 6.35 12.94 -9.89
N HIS A 35 5.71 11.93 -10.51
CA HIS A 35 4.30 11.65 -10.23
C HIS A 35 4.05 11.27 -8.76
N LEU A 36 4.82 10.32 -8.22
CA LEU A 36 4.67 9.87 -6.83
C LEU A 36 4.99 10.96 -5.82
N ILE A 37 6.02 11.76 -6.11
CA ILE A 37 6.42 12.90 -5.27
C ILE A 37 5.34 13.98 -5.29
N GLY A 38 4.71 14.24 -6.44
CA GLY A 38 3.56 15.14 -6.53
C GLY A 38 2.40 14.71 -5.64
N GLU A 39 2.06 13.40 -5.62
CA GLU A 39 1.02 12.87 -4.71
C GLU A 39 1.45 12.96 -3.23
N ALA A 40 2.73 12.70 -2.93
CA ALA A 40 3.26 12.86 -1.58
C ALA A 40 3.23 14.33 -1.09
N LEU A 41 3.50 15.29 -1.96
CA LEU A 41 3.41 16.73 -1.65
C LEU A 41 1.97 17.15 -1.36
N LYS A 42 1.01 16.76 -2.20
CA LYS A 42 -0.41 17.03 -1.97
C LYS A 42 -0.90 16.49 -0.62
N ALA A 43 -0.36 15.35 -0.20
CA ALA A 43 -0.67 14.72 1.08
C ALA A 43 0.12 15.29 2.27
N GLY A 44 1.03 16.26 2.06
CA GLY A 44 1.89 16.82 3.10
C GLY A 44 2.92 15.84 3.66
N ALA A 45 3.24 14.77 2.95
CA ALA A 45 4.10 13.71 3.43
C ALA A 45 5.60 13.96 3.19
N VAL A 46 5.97 14.91 2.33
CA VAL A 46 7.37 15.18 1.95
C VAL A 46 8.10 15.97 3.03
N GLU A 47 9.10 15.36 3.65
CA GLU A 47 10.00 16.03 4.60
C GLU A 47 11.16 16.71 3.87
N GLN A 48 11.84 16.00 2.96
CA GLN A 48 12.95 16.51 2.17
C GLN A 48 12.76 16.16 0.70
N LEU A 49 13.07 17.10 -0.18
CA LEU A 49 13.14 16.88 -1.61
C LEU A 49 14.60 16.93 -2.06
N LEU A 50 15.03 15.95 -2.84
CA LEU A 50 16.38 15.78 -3.34
C LEU A 50 16.34 15.78 -4.87
N ILE A 51 17.17 16.61 -5.49
CA ILE A 51 17.24 16.74 -6.94
C ILE A 51 18.68 16.61 -7.43
N GLU A 52 18.86 15.95 -8.55
CA GLU A 52 20.15 15.83 -9.19
C GLU A 52 20.66 17.18 -9.70
N ALA A 53 21.96 17.43 -9.54
CA ALA A 53 22.61 18.65 -10.01
C ALA A 53 22.36 18.87 -11.52
N GLY A 54 22.05 20.10 -11.89
CA GLY A 54 21.73 20.46 -13.28
C GLY A 54 20.28 20.19 -13.72
N ARG A 55 19.44 19.62 -12.86
CA ARG A 55 18.00 19.47 -13.10
C ARG A 55 17.21 20.63 -12.51
N THR A 56 16.06 20.92 -13.11
CA THR A 56 15.12 21.92 -12.61
C THR A 56 14.13 21.28 -11.65
N ASN A 57 13.88 21.88 -10.49
CA ASN A 57 12.90 21.39 -9.53
C ASN A 57 11.46 21.64 -10.05
N PRO A 58 10.68 20.60 -10.36
CA PRO A 58 9.30 20.76 -10.87
C PRO A 58 8.33 21.24 -9.79
N PHE A 59 8.75 21.21 -8.52
CA PHE A 59 7.94 21.56 -7.33
C PHE A 59 8.56 22.75 -6.56
N GLU A 60 9.24 23.67 -7.24
CA GLU A 60 9.95 24.79 -6.61
C GLU A 60 9.04 25.68 -5.75
N ARG A 61 7.77 25.81 -6.16
CA ARG A 61 6.77 26.60 -5.42
C ARG A 61 6.25 25.90 -4.16
N GLU A 62 6.25 24.57 -4.14
CA GLU A 62 5.73 23.75 -3.05
C GLU A 62 6.83 23.33 -2.06
N LYS A 63 8.04 23.07 -2.55
CA LYS A 63 9.13 22.52 -1.75
C LYS A 63 10.51 22.89 -2.29
N GLU A 64 11.33 23.50 -1.44
CA GLU A 64 12.75 23.66 -1.75
C GLU A 64 13.46 22.30 -1.80
N ALA A 65 14.33 22.13 -2.82
CA ALA A 65 15.09 20.91 -3.00
C ALA A 65 16.54 21.05 -2.56
N ILE A 66 17.10 19.99 -2.02
CA ILE A 66 18.54 19.83 -1.79
C ILE A 66 19.15 19.33 -3.10
N VAL A 67 20.09 20.07 -3.65
CA VAL A 67 20.83 19.66 -4.86
C VAL A 67 21.83 18.56 -4.48
N CYS A 68 21.80 17.46 -5.20
CA CYS A 68 22.64 16.29 -4.94
C CYS A 68 23.45 15.90 -6.19
N GLY A 69 24.70 15.52 -5.99
CA GLY A 69 25.50 14.96 -7.07
C GLY A 69 24.98 13.58 -7.54
N GLU A 70 25.27 13.21 -8.79
CA GLU A 70 24.85 11.95 -9.40
C GLU A 70 25.15 10.72 -8.53
N SER A 71 26.33 10.65 -7.92
CA SER A 71 26.73 9.55 -7.05
C SER A 71 25.87 9.41 -5.79
N VAL A 72 25.35 10.52 -5.27
CA VAL A 72 24.40 10.57 -4.14
C VAL A 72 23.05 10.05 -4.59
N MET A 73 22.52 10.54 -5.71
CA MET A 73 21.23 10.13 -6.24
C MET A 73 21.23 8.65 -6.59
N ARG A 74 22.27 8.14 -7.23
CA ARG A 74 22.45 6.72 -7.53
C ARG A 74 22.48 5.84 -6.27
N LYS A 75 23.13 6.30 -5.18
CA LYS A 75 23.17 5.58 -3.91
C LYS A 75 21.79 5.48 -3.24
N LEU A 76 20.95 6.48 -3.41
CA LEU A 76 19.62 6.55 -2.79
C LEU A 76 18.54 5.87 -3.63
N SER A 77 18.74 5.78 -4.94
CA SER A 77 17.78 5.17 -5.84
C SER A 77 17.81 3.64 -5.74
N ALA A 78 16.64 3.04 -5.78
CA ALA A 78 16.45 1.61 -5.96
C ALA A 78 16.45 1.19 -7.44
N ASN A 79 16.33 2.14 -8.36
CA ASN A 79 16.42 1.89 -9.80
C ASN A 79 17.88 1.81 -10.27
N VAL A 80 18.20 0.83 -11.08
CA VAL A 80 19.54 0.63 -11.63
C VAL A 80 20.02 1.85 -12.45
N SER A 81 19.11 2.49 -13.16
CA SER A 81 19.37 3.73 -13.93
C SER A 81 19.52 4.98 -13.07
N GLY A 82 19.25 4.87 -11.75
CA GLY A 82 19.17 6.02 -10.88
C GLY A 82 17.85 6.80 -11.02
N ALA A 83 17.59 7.67 -10.06
CA ALA A 83 16.47 8.62 -10.11
C ALA A 83 17.02 10.03 -9.93
N TRP A 84 16.59 10.96 -10.78
CA TRP A 84 17.02 12.37 -10.72
C TRP A 84 16.24 13.19 -9.66
N LEU A 85 15.11 12.66 -9.17
CA LEU A 85 14.24 13.26 -8.18
C LEU A 85 13.82 12.22 -7.16
N ILE A 86 14.12 12.47 -5.88
CA ILE A 86 13.82 11.57 -4.75
C ILE A 86 13.26 12.42 -3.61
N ALA A 87 12.24 11.93 -2.92
CA ALA A 87 11.74 12.51 -1.70
C ALA A 87 11.95 11.58 -0.50
N VAL A 88 12.29 12.16 0.65
CA VAL A 88 12.18 11.53 1.95
C VAL A 88 10.80 11.89 2.49
N CYS A 89 9.96 10.89 2.68
CA CYS A 89 8.58 11.05 3.13
C CYS A 89 8.40 10.46 4.54
N THR A 90 7.43 11.01 5.27
CA THR A 90 6.97 10.45 6.55
C THR A 90 5.86 9.42 6.30
N GLN A 91 5.91 8.31 7.05
CA GLN A 91 4.83 7.34 7.07
C GLN A 91 3.58 7.97 7.69
N LYS A 92 2.40 7.64 7.19
CA LYS A 92 1.16 8.04 7.84
C LYS A 92 1.02 7.31 9.18
N THR A 93 0.53 8.01 10.19
CA THR A 93 0.07 7.38 11.44
C THR A 93 -1.16 6.51 11.14
N THR A 94 -1.26 5.38 11.85
CA THR A 94 -2.42 4.50 11.77
C THR A 94 -3.71 5.29 12.05
N ALA A 95 -4.65 5.22 11.11
CA ALA A 95 -5.98 5.76 11.30
C ALA A 95 -6.91 4.66 11.83
N PRO A 96 -8.03 5.00 12.50
CA PRO A 96 -9.08 4.03 12.81
C PRO A 96 -9.54 3.31 11.56
N ALA A 97 -9.99 2.07 11.71
CA ALA A 97 -10.54 1.30 10.61
C ALA A 97 -11.75 2.04 9.99
N GLY A 98 -11.75 2.14 8.67
CA GLY A 98 -12.88 2.69 7.93
C GLY A 98 -13.99 1.66 7.77
N LEU A 99 -15.18 2.13 7.38
CA LEU A 99 -16.33 1.25 7.16
C LEU A 99 -16.23 0.46 5.84
N ARG A 100 -15.28 0.80 4.97
CA ARG A 100 -15.01 0.12 3.69
C ARG A 100 -13.55 -0.29 3.65
N THR A 101 -13.30 -1.49 4.17
CA THR A 101 -11.93 -1.98 4.42
C THR A 101 -11.55 -3.10 3.46
N VAL A 102 -10.34 -3.04 2.92
CA VAL A 102 -9.68 -4.19 2.30
C VAL A 102 -8.77 -4.83 3.33
N VAL A 103 -8.92 -6.13 3.56
CA VAL A 103 -8.13 -6.88 4.54
C VAL A 103 -7.21 -7.84 3.81
N LEU A 104 -5.93 -7.74 4.08
CA LEU A 104 -4.90 -8.59 3.48
C LEU A 104 -4.30 -9.51 4.54
N GLU A 105 -4.41 -10.82 4.33
CA GLU A 105 -3.83 -11.83 5.19
C GLU A 105 -2.68 -12.55 4.52
N GLY A 106 -1.45 -12.29 4.96
CA GLY A 106 -0.25 -12.98 4.48
C GLY A 106 0.12 -12.71 3.02
N VAL A 107 -0.35 -11.62 2.41
CA VAL A 107 0.03 -11.24 1.03
C VAL A 107 1.49 -10.76 1.04
N GLN A 108 2.38 -11.54 0.42
CA GLN A 108 3.83 -11.35 0.57
C GLN A 108 4.52 -10.64 -0.60
N ASP A 109 3.91 -10.59 -1.79
CA ASP A 109 4.48 -9.82 -2.90
C ASP A 109 4.12 -8.32 -2.75
N PRO A 110 5.14 -7.43 -2.62
CA PRO A 110 4.89 -6.00 -2.46
C PRO A 110 4.22 -5.37 -3.69
N GLY A 111 4.38 -5.96 -4.88
CA GLY A 111 3.70 -5.53 -6.09
C GLY A 111 2.20 -5.77 -6.03
N ASN A 112 1.78 -6.96 -5.52
CA ASN A 112 0.37 -7.28 -5.29
C ASN A 112 -0.24 -6.34 -4.25
N VAL A 113 0.42 -6.15 -3.10
CA VAL A 113 -0.04 -5.22 -2.06
C VAL A 113 -0.25 -3.82 -2.62
N GLY A 114 0.73 -3.28 -3.36
CA GLY A 114 0.62 -1.95 -3.96
C GLY A 114 -0.50 -1.84 -5.01
N THR A 115 -0.68 -2.87 -5.84
CA THR A 115 -1.77 -2.93 -6.82
C THR A 115 -3.14 -2.97 -6.14
N ILE A 116 -3.26 -3.73 -5.04
CA ILE A 116 -4.51 -3.79 -4.25
C ILE A 116 -4.82 -2.45 -3.60
N ILE A 117 -3.82 -1.76 -3.02
CA ILE A 117 -3.99 -0.42 -2.45
C ILE A 117 -4.50 0.56 -3.51
N ARG A 118 -3.90 0.56 -4.71
CA ARG A 118 -4.35 1.39 -5.83
C ARG A 118 -5.79 1.10 -6.23
N THR A 119 -6.14 -0.17 -6.32
CA THR A 119 -7.48 -0.63 -6.68
C THR A 119 -8.51 -0.26 -5.61
N ALA A 120 -8.15 -0.38 -4.32
CA ALA A 120 -8.99 0.02 -3.20
C ALA A 120 -9.38 1.50 -3.28
N VAL A 121 -8.41 2.39 -3.50
CA VAL A 121 -8.67 3.83 -3.68
C VAL A 121 -9.57 4.08 -4.88
N ALA A 122 -9.29 3.43 -6.02
CA ALA A 122 -10.06 3.61 -7.24
C ALA A 122 -11.54 3.21 -7.09
N PHE A 123 -11.85 2.26 -6.21
CA PHE A 123 -13.22 1.77 -5.98
C PHE A 123 -13.86 2.33 -4.69
N GLY A 124 -13.25 3.35 -4.07
CA GLY A 124 -13.86 4.08 -2.95
C GLY A 124 -13.81 3.32 -1.63
N PHE A 125 -12.80 2.47 -1.44
CA PHE A 125 -12.44 1.94 -0.12
C PHE A 125 -11.58 2.98 0.60
N ASP A 126 -11.75 3.06 1.91
CA ASP A 126 -11.15 4.09 2.75
C ASP A 126 -10.03 3.56 3.67
N HIS A 127 -9.90 2.23 3.78
CA HIS A 127 -8.91 1.60 4.64
C HIS A 127 -8.35 0.30 4.07
N VAL A 128 -7.05 0.05 4.30
CA VAL A 128 -6.39 -1.24 4.06
C VAL A 128 -5.81 -1.75 5.39
N LEU A 129 -6.29 -2.89 5.83
CA LEU A 129 -5.84 -3.61 7.01
C LEU A 129 -4.95 -4.77 6.61
N LEU A 130 -3.73 -4.83 7.14
CA LEU A 130 -2.77 -5.88 6.84
C LEU A 130 -2.46 -6.72 8.08
N SER A 131 -2.36 -8.04 7.89
CA SER A 131 -1.76 -8.90 8.90
C SER A 131 -0.26 -8.62 9.07
N PRO A 132 0.35 -8.99 10.22
CA PRO A 132 1.76 -8.72 10.50
C PRO A 132 2.72 -9.30 9.46
N ASP A 133 2.37 -10.39 8.83
CA ASP A 133 3.17 -11.14 7.85
C ASP A 133 2.99 -10.71 6.39
N CYS A 134 2.16 -9.69 6.11
CA CYS A 134 2.10 -9.07 4.80
C CYS A 134 3.38 -8.33 4.44
N ALA A 135 3.63 -8.14 3.14
CA ALA A 135 4.72 -7.29 2.66
C ALA A 135 4.65 -5.87 3.24
N ASP A 136 5.81 -5.25 3.34
CA ASP A 136 5.91 -3.87 3.81
C ASP A 136 5.39 -2.89 2.76
N VAL A 137 4.39 -2.11 3.13
CA VAL A 137 3.74 -1.11 2.25
C VAL A 137 4.67 0.03 1.85
N TYR A 138 5.71 0.29 2.65
CA TYR A 138 6.73 1.30 2.38
C TYR A 138 7.97 0.72 1.68
N ASN A 139 7.92 -0.56 1.28
CA ASN A 139 8.90 -1.12 0.35
C ASN A 139 8.79 -0.41 -1.01
N GLU A 140 9.92 -0.12 -1.63
CA GLU A 140 10.01 0.64 -2.89
C GLU A 140 9.13 0.02 -4.00
N LYS A 141 9.12 -1.31 -4.15
CA LYS A 141 8.28 -2.01 -5.14
C LYS A 141 6.78 -1.79 -4.85
N CYS A 142 6.38 -1.80 -3.57
CA CYS A 142 5.01 -1.53 -3.16
C CYS A 142 4.64 -0.07 -3.45
N VAL A 143 5.43 0.89 -2.96
CA VAL A 143 5.22 2.34 -3.16
C VAL A 143 5.03 2.64 -4.65
N ARG A 144 5.92 2.14 -5.52
CA ARG A 144 5.82 2.31 -6.96
C ARG A 144 4.53 1.71 -7.54
N SER A 145 4.14 0.52 -7.10
CA SER A 145 2.93 -0.17 -7.58
C SER A 145 1.64 0.56 -7.17
N THR A 146 1.64 1.34 -6.08
CA THR A 146 0.48 2.13 -5.66
C THR A 146 0.17 3.30 -6.60
N GLN A 147 1.13 3.77 -7.41
CA GLN A 147 0.98 4.97 -8.25
C GLN A 147 0.45 6.19 -7.47
N GLY A 148 0.87 6.34 -6.20
CA GLY A 148 0.46 7.45 -5.34
C GLY A 148 -0.77 7.18 -4.46
N ALA A 149 -1.53 6.12 -4.71
CA ALA A 149 -2.72 5.77 -3.90
C ALA A 149 -2.41 5.58 -2.41
N LEU A 150 -1.16 5.20 -2.07
CA LEU A 150 -0.67 5.10 -0.69
C LEU A 150 -0.93 6.37 0.13
N PHE A 151 -0.94 7.53 -0.50
CA PHE A 151 -1.13 8.82 0.16
C PHE A 151 -2.61 9.19 0.37
N HIS A 152 -3.55 8.42 -0.18
CA HIS A 152 -4.98 8.73 -0.20
C HIS A 152 -5.85 7.75 0.59
N ILE A 153 -5.28 6.74 1.23
CA ILE A 153 -6.01 5.71 1.97
C ILE A 153 -5.40 5.52 3.36
N ALA A 154 -6.23 5.16 4.34
CA ALA A 154 -5.76 4.75 5.65
C ALA A 154 -5.15 3.34 5.57
N ILE A 155 -4.03 3.12 6.27
CA ILE A 155 -3.37 1.82 6.30
C ILE A 155 -3.04 1.48 7.75
N SER A 156 -3.40 0.27 8.18
CA SER A 156 -2.99 -0.26 9.47
C SER A 156 -2.47 -1.69 9.35
N ARG A 157 -1.63 -2.08 10.30
CA ARG A 157 -1.06 -3.43 10.41
C ARG A 157 -1.27 -3.92 11.83
N THR A 158 -2.02 -5.01 11.98
CA THR A 158 -2.34 -5.60 13.29
C THR A 158 -2.77 -7.06 13.16
N GLU A 159 -2.97 -7.73 14.27
CA GLU A 159 -3.64 -9.03 14.31
C GLU A 159 -5.07 -8.93 13.80
N LEU A 160 -5.44 -9.81 12.84
CA LEU A 160 -6.70 -9.65 12.11
C LEU A 160 -7.93 -10.02 12.94
N ILE A 161 -7.85 -11.05 13.79
CA ILE A 161 -9.00 -11.57 14.52
C ILE A 161 -9.65 -10.49 15.40
N PRO A 162 -8.90 -9.77 16.27
CA PRO A 162 -9.48 -8.67 17.05
C PRO A 162 -10.02 -7.55 16.17
N ALA A 163 -9.27 -7.14 15.15
CA ALA A 163 -9.67 -6.04 14.28
C ALA A 163 -10.94 -6.34 13.46
N LEU A 164 -11.11 -7.58 12.98
CA LEU A 164 -12.32 -8.00 12.28
C LEU A 164 -13.55 -8.02 13.21
N ASN A 165 -13.37 -8.44 14.47
CA ASN A 165 -14.45 -8.39 15.45
C ASN A 165 -14.88 -6.94 15.76
N GLU A 166 -13.91 -6.01 15.91
CA GLU A 166 -14.21 -4.57 16.06
C GLU A 166 -14.97 -4.01 14.86
N LEU A 167 -14.62 -4.38 13.64
CA LEU A 167 -15.34 -3.98 12.43
C LEU A 167 -16.78 -4.51 12.43
N LYS A 168 -17.01 -5.76 12.87
CA LYS A 168 -18.35 -6.34 12.98
C LYS A 168 -19.20 -5.62 14.03
N GLU A 169 -18.62 -5.22 15.16
CA GLU A 169 -19.31 -4.42 16.19
C GLU A 169 -19.75 -3.04 15.64
N LEU A 170 -19.02 -2.50 14.65
CA LEU A 170 -19.37 -1.28 13.93
C LEU A 170 -20.41 -1.50 12.81
N GLY A 171 -20.92 -2.73 12.64
CA GLY A 171 -21.91 -3.06 11.61
C GLY A 171 -21.30 -3.25 10.21
N VAL A 172 -20.00 -3.54 10.13
CA VAL A 172 -19.32 -3.87 8.86
C VAL A 172 -19.51 -5.35 8.55
N THR A 173 -20.01 -5.66 7.35
CA THR A 173 -20.12 -7.03 6.86
C THR A 173 -18.74 -7.53 6.41
N VAL A 174 -18.27 -8.63 6.97
CA VAL A 174 -16.97 -9.22 6.64
C VAL A 174 -17.13 -10.35 5.63
N ILE A 175 -16.50 -10.22 4.46
CA ILE A 175 -16.54 -11.20 3.37
C ILE A 175 -15.14 -11.75 3.10
N GLY A 176 -14.96 -13.07 3.24
CA GLY A 176 -13.71 -13.74 2.93
C GLY A 176 -13.76 -14.42 1.56
N THR A 177 -12.71 -14.28 0.76
CA THR A 177 -12.59 -15.03 -0.50
C THR A 177 -12.22 -16.49 -0.24
N ALA A 178 -12.98 -17.43 -0.78
CA ALA A 178 -12.73 -18.86 -0.59
C ALA A 178 -13.19 -19.67 -1.80
N LEU A 179 -12.58 -20.86 -1.97
CA LEU A 179 -12.99 -21.81 -3.01
C LEU A 179 -14.06 -22.80 -2.50
N GLN A 180 -13.98 -23.17 -1.24
CA GLN A 180 -14.88 -24.17 -0.63
C GLN A 180 -15.85 -23.52 0.35
N GLY A 181 -17.09 -24.00 0.37
CA GLY A 181 -18.11 -23.51 1.28
C GLY A 181 -18.48 -22.03 1.06
N ALA A 182 -18.28 -21.54 -0.17
CA ALA A 182 -18.52 -20.17 -0.57
C ALA A 182 -19.70 -20.09 -1.57
N GLN A 183 -20.32 -18.93 -1.63
CA GLN A 183 -21.35 -18.58 -2.62
C GLN A 183 -20.72 -17.77 -3.76
N PRO A 184 -21.30 -17.86 -4.97
CA PRO A 184 -20.89 -17.00 -6.08
C PRO A 184 -20.85 -15.52 -5.66
N LEU A 185 -19.78 -14.81 -5.99
CA LEU A 185 -19.64 -13.40 -5.66
C LEU A 185 -20.78 -12.56 -6.24
N SER A 186 -21.31 -12.97 -7.40
CA SER A 186 -22.43 -12.32 -8.08
C SER A 186 -23.74 -12.38 -7.30
N GLU A 187 -23.93 -13.39 -6.46
CA GLU A 187 -25.17 -13.63 -5.68
C GLU A 187 -25.13 -12.98 -4.29
N LEU A 188 -23.92 -12.61 -3.80
CA LEU A 188 -23.81 -12.01 -2.49
C LEU A 188 -24.42 -10.60 -2.45
N PRO A 189 -25.11 -10.23 -1.34
CA PRO A 189 -25.68 -8.91 -1.20
C PRO A 189 -24.61 -7.82 -1.21
N VAL A 190 -24.96 -6.63 -1.73
CA VAL A 190 -24.10 -5.46 -1.67
C VAL A 190 -24.35 -4.74 -0.35
N SER A 191 -23.29 -4.50 0.42
CA SER A 191 -23.31 -3.74 1.67
C SER A 191 -22.54 -2.42 1.49
N GLU A 192 -23.01 -1.33 2.10
CA GLU A 192 -22.27 -0.07 2.15
C GLU A 192 -21.06 -0.16 3.06
N ASN A 193 -21.23 -0.82 4.21
CA ASN A 193 -20.18 -1.07 5.19
C ASN A 193 -19.65 -2.49 4.98
N ILE A 194 -18.42 -2.60 4.49
CA ILE A 194 -17.88 -3.88 4.05
C ILE A 194 -16.38 -4.00 4.32
N ALA A 195 -15.97 -5.20 4.74
CA ALA A 195 -14.58 -5.62 4.79
C ALA A 195 -14.39 -6.83 3.84
N VAL A 196 -13.54 -6.67 2.84
CA VAL A 196 -13.20 -7.75 1.90
C VAL A 196 -11.85 -8.34 2.29
N VAL A 197 -11.85 -9.60 2.71
CA VAL A 197 -10.64 -10.33 3.13
C VAL A 197 -10.08 -11.11 1.96
N LEU A 198 -8.79 -10.91 1.70
CA LEU A 198 -8.00 -11.57 0.66
C LEU A 198 -6.81 -12.27 1.32
N GLY A 199 -6.60 -13.51 0.99
CA GLY A 199 -5.56 -14.34 1.60
C GLY A 199 -4.25 -14.40 0.81
N ASN A 200 -3.31 -15.17 1.35
CA ASN A 200 -2.03 -15.49 0.74
C ASN A 200 -2.21 -16.17 -0.63
N GLU A 201 -1.28 -15.91 -1.54
CA GLU A 201 -1.33 -16.41 -2.93
C GLU A 201 -1.32 -17.95 -3.03
N GLY A 202 -0.71 -18.66 -2.08
CA GLY A 202 -0.61 -20.11 -2.10
C GLY A 202 -1.54 -20.81 -1.10
N GLN A 203 -1.78 -20.20 0.05
CA GLN A 203 -2.52 -20.82 1.16
C GLN A 203 -3.95 -20.29 1.32
N GLY A 204 -4.26 -19.16 0.67
CA GLY A 204 -5.55 -18.49 0.86
C GLY A 204 -5.68 -17.83 2.23
N ILE A 205 -6.90 -17.65 2.68
CA ILE A 205 -7.24 -17.13 4.01
C ILE A 205 -7.14 -18.25 5.04
N ARG A 206 -6.59 -17.96 6.22
CA ARG A 206 -6.50 -18.92 7.32
C ARG A 206 -7.89 -19.35 7.82
N PRO A 207 -8.07 -20.64 8.24
CA PRO A 207 -9.36 -21.11 8.74
C PRO A 207 -9.95 -20.25 9.84
N ALA A 208 -9.15 -19.84 10.82
CA ALA A 208 -9.60 -18.98 11.92
C ALA A 208 -10.13 -17.62 11.46
N THR A 209 -9.57 -17.04 10.40
CA THR A 209 -10.06 -15.80 9.81
C THR A 209 -11.34 -16.02 8.98
N LEU A 210 -11.41 -17.14 8.23
CA LEU A 210 -12.62 -17.53 7.49
C LEU A 210 -13.82 -17.79 8.41
N ASP A 211 -13.59 -18.32 9.61
CA ASP A 211 -14.65 -18.59 10.58
C ASP A 211 -15.27 -17.33 11.18
N ILE A 212 -14.55 -16.19 11.14
CA ILE A 212 -15.08 -14.89 11.56
C ILE A 212 -15.87 -14.19 10.45
N CYS A 213 -15.60 -14.53 9.17
CA CYS A 213 -16.30 -13.94 8.05
C CYS A 213 -17.80 -14.25 8.11
N ASP A 214 -18.62 -13.23 7.87
CA ASP A 214 -20.08 -13.36 7.79
C ASP A 214 -20.50 -14.13 6.53
N GLN A 215 -19.71 -13.98 5.47
CA GLN A 215 -19.95 -14.61 4.17
C GLN A 215 -18.63 -15.05 3.54
N ARG A 216 -18.70 -16.08 2.71
CA ARG A 216 -17.56 -16.55 1.90
C ARG A 216 -17.90 -16.38 0.42
N ALA A 217 -17.04 -15.66 -0.31
CA ALA A 217 -17.22 -15.33 -1.71
C ALA A 217 -16.35 -16.22 -2.60
N LEU A 218 -16.96 -16.82 -3.61
CA LEU A 218 -16.30 -17.50 -4.71
C LEU A 218 -16.31 -16.60 -5.95
N ILE A 219 -15.13 -16.36 -6.53
CA ILE A 219 -15.04 -15.82 -7.89
C ILE A 219 -15.20 -17.01 -8.84
N GLU A 220 -16.26 -16.97 -9.65
CA GLU A 220 -16.60 -18.05 -10.59
C GLU A 220 -15.57 -18.10 -11.72
N MET A 221 -14.99 -19.27 -11.92
CA MET A 221 -13.97 -19.51 -12.95
C MET A 221 -14.31 -20.77 -13.72
N SER A 222 -14.04 -20.79 -15.02
CA SER A 222 -14.40 -21.92 -15.90
C SER A 222 -13.34 -23.01 -15.97
N SER A 223 -12.07 -22.75 -15.67
CA SER A 223 -11.00 -23.69 -15.98
C SER A 223 -9.73 -23.62 -15.12
N PHE A 224 -9.56 -22.63 -14.25
CA PHE A 224 -8.40 -22.48 -13.37
C PHE A 224 -8.80 -22.53 -11.91
N GLU A 225 -7.89 -23.00 -11.04
CA GLU A 225 -8.16 -23.15 -9.60
C GLU A 225 -7.95 -21.85 -8.80
N SER A 226 -7.20 -20.88 -9.33
CA SER A 226 -6.92 -19.65 -8.62
C SER A 226 -6.57 -18.47 -9.56
N LEU A 227 -6.78 -17.26 -9.07
CA LEU A 227 -6.34 -16.00 -9.68
C LEU A 227 -5.19 -15.39 -8.87
N ASN A 228 -4.37 -14.58 -9.52
CA ASN A 228 -3.48 -13.69 -8.80
C ASN A 228 -4.30 -12.84 -7.79
N VAL A 229 -3.78 -12.68 -6.58
CA VAL A 229 -4.52 -12.02 -5.49
C VAL A 229 -4.92 -10.58 -5.80
N ALA A 230 -4.11 -9.82 -6.55
CA ALA A 230 -4.47 -8.45 -6.96
C ALA A 230 -5.57 -8.45 -8.03
N VAL A 231 -5.64 -9.47 -8.90
CA VAL A 231 -6.73 -9.65 -9.85
C VAL A 231 -8.02 -10.01 -9.12
N ALA A 232 -7.96 -10.98 -8.20
CA ALA A 232 -9.10 -11.34 -7.35
C ALA A 232 -9.62 -10.14 -6.55
N ALA A 233 -8.71 -9.35 -5.97
CA ALA A 233 -9.03 -8.09 -5.32
C ALA A 233 -9.80 -7.16 -6.26
N GLY A 234 -9.29 -6.94 -7.49
CA GLY A 234 -9.95 -6.08 -8.47
C GLY A 234 -11.40 -6.47 -8.75
N ILE A 235 -11.67 -7.76 -8.90
CA ILE A 235 -13.02 -8.29 -9.13
C ILE A 235 -13.92 -8.08 -7.91
N CYS A 236 -13.45 -8.44 -6.72
CA CYS A 236 -14.22 -8.27 -5.49
C CYS A 236 -14.50 -6.79 -5.19
N LEU A 237 -13.48 -5.94 -5.24
CA LEU A 237 -13.63 -4.53 -4.94
C LEU A 237 -14.50 -3.80 -5.97
N TYR A 238 -14.45 -4.19 -7.25
CA TYR A 238 -15.37 -3.68 -8.26
C TYR A 238 -16.84 -4.01 -7.97
N ARG A 239 -17.13 -5.25 -7.49
CA ARG A 239 -18.48 -5.66 -7.08
C ARG A 239 -19.04 -4.76 -5.99
N TYR A 240 -18.20 -4.34 -5.04
CA TYR A 240 -18.58 -3.52 -3.89
C TYR A 240 -18.15 -2.06 -4.02
N ARG A 241 -17.84 -1.56 -5.22
CA ARG A 241 -17.42 -0.17 -5.42
C ARG A 241 -18.49 0.83 -4.98
N ARG A 242 -18.09 2.03 -4.56
CA ARG A 242 -19.02 3.14 -4.47
C ARG A 242 -19.46 3.53 -5.89
N CYS A 243 -20.74 3.50 -6.13
CA CYS A 243 -21.32 4.18 -7.28
C CYS A 243 -21.52 5.64 -6.87
N GLY A 244 -20.85 6.58 -7.55
CA GLY A 244 -21.04 8.01 -7.38
C GLY A 244 -22.42 8.47 -7.84
#